data_9a73a7a590f5cb105b9af08eab0b3365
#
_entry.id   9a73a7a590f5cb105b9af08eab0b3365
#
_cell.length_a   1.000
_cell.length_b   1.000
_cell.length_c   1.000
_cell.angle_alpha   90.00
_cell.angle_beta   90.00
_cell.angle_gamma   90.00
#
_symmetry.space_group_name_H-M   'P 1'
#
loop_
_entity.id
_entity.type
_entity.pdbx_description
1 polymer ?
#
loop_
_entity_poly.entity_id
_entity_poly.type
_entity_poly.pdbx_seq_one_letter_code
_entity_poly.pdbx_strand_id
1 'polypeptide(L)'
;MKITFLGGGNMAIALVGGLIQRGFEPHNLGVIEILPEARARLGEQFSINIYEAATAEALQCDVLVLAVKPQQMRAALASLPAGDNKPLIVSIAAGLLVDDLARWMGGYRRIVRAMPNTPALIGAGMTGLYADPSVEAADKDRAESILGAVGETAWVNSEQLIDSVTAISGSGPAYVFLFLEAMQEAARELGLSAETARTLAIQTVIGSAQLAEQSTDPVSVLRERVTSKGGTTEAALKKKAEMGVKEGLIAGMHAAAERSRELGIELGRD
;
A
#
# COMPACT_ATOMS: atom_id res chain seq x y z
N MET A 1 18.54 -8.40 -11.43
CA MET A 1 17.96 -7.08 -11.18
C MET A 1 18.41 -6.61 -9.81
N LYS A 2 19.02 -5.43 -9.71
CA LYS A 2 19.42 -4.80 -8.46
C LYS A 2 18.38 -3.74 -8.06
N ILE A 3 17.95 -3.75 -6.82
CA ILE A 3 16.91 -2.85 -6.29
C ILE A 3 17.49 -2.12 -5.07
N THR A 4 17.38 -0.80 -5.08
CA THR A 4 17.74 0.02 -3.91
C THR A 4 16.51 0.75 -3.39
N PHE A 5 16.31 0.73 -2.09
CA PHE A 5 15.25 1.47 -1.41
C PHE A 5 15.84 2.74 -0.80
N LEU A 6 15.26 3.88 -1.11
CA LEU A 6 15.54 5.15 -0.43
C LEU A 6 14.57 5.29 0.75
N GLY A 7 15.05 4.94 1.94
CA GLY A 7 14.29 4.82 3.18
C GLY A 7 14.05 3.37 3.59
N GLY A 8 14.30 3.06 4.87
CA GLY A 8 14.17 1.74 5.51
C GLY A 8 12.95 1.61 6.44
N GLY A 9 11.84 2.28 6.11
CA GLY A 9 10.60 2.21 6.89
C GLY A 9 9.86 0.88 6.76
N ASN A 10 8.74 0.73 7.47
CA ASN A 10 7.98 -0.53 7.52
C ASN A 10 7.60 -1.08 6.15
N MET A 11 7.24 -0.23 5.19
CA MET A 11 6.89 -0.69 3.84
C MET A 11 8.12 -1.19 3.08
N ALA A 12 9.27 -0.54 3.23
CA ALA A 12 10.53 -1.04 2.66
C ALA A 12 10.92 -2.40 3.26
N ILE A 13 10.78 -2.56 4.58
CA ILE A 13 10.99 -3.84 5.28
C ILE A 13 10.07 -4.93 4.73
N ALA A 14 8.78 -4.63 4.55
CA ALA A 14 7.82 -5.57 3.98
C ALA A 14 8.24 -6.01 2.56
N LEU A 15 8.56 -5.05 1.69
CA LEU A 15 8.97 -5.32 0.31
C LEU A 15 10.29 -6.11 0.24
N VAL A 16 11.30 -5.76 1.03
CA VAL A 16 12.56 -6.50 1.13
C VAL A 16 12.30 -7.94 1.57
N GLY A 17 11.54 -8.13 2.63
CA GLY A 17 11.17 -9.47 3.12
C GLY A 17 10.41 -10.29 2.10
N GLY A 18 9.41 -9.70 1.45
CA GLY A 18 8.62 -10.35 0.39
C GLY A 18 9.46 -10.73 -0.83
N LEU A 19 10.37 -9.85 -1.26
CA LEU A 19 11.29 -10.12 -2.36
C LEU A 19 12.22 -11.30 -2.03
N ILE A 20 12.80 -11.35 -0.84
CA ILE A 20 13.65 -12.47 -0.41
C ILE A 20 12.85 -13.77 -0.38
N GLN A 21 11.62 -13.76 0.14
CA GLN A 21 10.74 -14.94 0.17
C GLN A 21 10.39 -15.44 -1.24
N ARG A 22 10.33 -14.54 -2.23
CA ARG A 22 10.14 -14.89 -3.65
C ARG A 22 11.43 -15.25 -4.40
N GLY A 23 12.55 -15.41 -3.69
CA GLY A 23 13.81 -15.88 -4.24
C GLY A 23 14.70 -14.79 -4.85
N PHE A 24 14.46 -13.51 -4.54
CA PHE A 24 15.42 -12.46 -4.87
C PHE A 24 16.66 -12.61 -3.99
N GLU A 25 17.81 -12.57 -4.63
CA GLU A 25 19.09 -12.66 -3.92
C GLU A 25 19.32 -11.44 -3.03
N PRO A 26 19.56 -11.61 -1.71
CA PRO A 26 19.71 -10.49 -0.79
C PRO A 26 20.81 -9.50 -1.19
N HIS A 27 21.92 -9.96 -1.77
CA HIS A 27 23.00 -9.09 -2.23
C HIS A 27 22.63 -8.17 -3.40
N ASN A 28 21.50 -8.41 -4.07
CA ASN A 28 20.93 -7.52 -5.09
C ASN A 28 19.95 -6.49 -4.50
N LEU A 29 19.70 -6.54 -3.19
CA LEU A 29 18.85 -5.59 -2.49
C LEU A 29 19.69 -4.63 -1.67
N GLY A 30 19.38 -3.35 -1.77
CA GLY A 30 20.02 -2.28 -1.03
C GLY A 30 19.00 -1.39 -0.32
N VAL A 31 19.35 -0.86 0.84
CA VAL A 31 18.54 0.14 1.55
C VAL A 31 19.43 1.30 1.97
N ILE A 32 19.04 2.50 1.61
CA ILE A 32 19.64 3.74 2.09
C ILE A 32 18.79 4.22 3.27
N GLU A 33 19.37 4.23 4.47
CA GLU A 33 18.66 4.63 5.69
C GLU A 33 19.60 5.48 6.58
N ILE A 34 19.17 6.69 6.91
CA ILE A 34 19.97 7.66 7.65
C ILE A 34 19.98 7.39 9.16
N LEU A 35 18.95 6.72 9.70
CA LEU A 35 18.80 6.47 11.12
C LEU A 35 19.59 5.20 11.54
N PRO A 36 20.59 5.30 12.45
CA PRO A 36 21.41 4.16 12.86
C PRO A 36 20.60 2.99 13.42
N GLU A 37 19.57 3.28 14.21
CA GLU A 37 18.69 2.26 14.82
C GLU A 37 17.89 1.48 13.76
N ALA A 38 17.41 2.16 12.71
CA ALA A 38 16.72 1.52 11.60
C ALA A 38 17.67 0.66 10.77
N ARG A 39 18.92 1.11 10.55
CA ARG A 39 19.96 0.31 9.91
C ARG A 39 20.30 -0.97 10.69
N ALA A 40 20.46 -0.85 12.02
CA ALA A 40 20.72 -2.00 12.88
C ALA A 40 19.60 -3.06 12.75
N ARG A 41 18.35 -2.63 12.85
CA ARG A 41 17.17 -3.50 12.68
C ARG A 41 17.13 -4.19 11.32
N LEU A 42 17.43 -3.47 10.23
CA LEU A 42 17.51 -4.06 8.89
C LEU A 42 18.63 -5.10 8.79
N GLY A 43 19.80 -4.83 9.38
CA GLY A 43 20.93 -5.74 9.39
C GLY A 43 20.70 -7.01 10.22
N GLU A 44 19.91 -6.91 11.30
CA GLU A 44 19.50 -8.07 12.10
C GLU A 44 18.50 -8.96 11.36
N GLN A 45 17.63 -8.38 10.52
CA GLN A 45 16.58 -9.11 9.83
C GLN A 45 16.99 -9.67 8.48
N PHE A 46 17.87 -8.96 7.74
CA PHE A 46 18.17 -9.26 6.35
C PHE A 46 19.68 -9.16 6.06
N SER A 47 20.18 -10.07 5.24
CA SER A 47 21.58 -10.04 4.74
C SER A 47 21.69 -9.23 3.45
N ILE A 48 21.24 -7.96 3.48
CA ILE A 48 21.19 -7.03 2.33
C ILE A 48 22.29 -5.97 2.43
N ASN A 49 22.46 -5.16 1.37
CA ASN A 49 23.35 -4.02 1.41
C ASN A 49 22.67 -2.85 2.14
N ILE A 50 23.34 -2.27 3.14
CA ILE A 50 22.80 -1.16 3.91
C ILE A 50 23.75 0.03 3.79
N TYR A 51 23.21 1.18 3.39
CA TYR A 51 23.95 2.42 3.18
C TYR A 51 23.44 3.50 4.15
N GLU A 52 24.34 4.26 4.75
CA GLU A 52 23.96 5.38 5.62
C GLU A 52 23.64 6.67 4.86
N ALA A 53 24.04 6.74 3.60
CA ALA A 53 23.78 7.85 2.70
C ALA A 53 23.62 7.39 1.25
N ALA A 54 23.02 8.23 0.42
CA ALA A 54 22.95 8.00 -1.02
C ALA A 54 24.34 8.20 -1.64
N THR A 55 25.02 7.10 -1.93
CA THR A 55 26.32 7.08 -2.62
C THR A 55 26.15 6.64 -4.07
N ALA A 56 27.16 6.92 -4.91
CA ALA A 56 27.15 6.43 -6.28
C ALA A 56 27.04 4.89 -6.35
N GLU A 57 27.64 4.18 -5.39
CA GLU A 57 27.53 2.72 -5.25
C GLU A 57 26.09 2.29 -4.94
N ALA A 58 25.44 2.91 -3.96
CA ALA A 58 24.05 2.61 -3.58
C ALA A 58 23.07 2.83 -4.74
N LEU A 59 23.38 3.75 -5.66
CA LEU A 59 22.58 4.06 -6.83
C LEU A 59 22.94 3.23 -8.07
N GLN A 60 23.88 2.29 -8.01
CA GLN A 60 24.15 1.32 -9.09
C GLN A 60 23.08 0.21 -9.09
N CYS A 61 21.82 0.59 -9.31
CA CYS A 61 20.66 -0.28 -9.31
C CYS A 61 19.85 -0.14 -10.60
N ASP A 62 19.04 -1.15 -10.90
CA ASP A 62 18.07 -1.13 -11.99
C ASP A 62 16.80 -0.38 -11.59
N VAL A 63 16.42 -0.47 -10.32
CA VAL A 63 15.22 0.15 -9.74
C VAL A 63 15.56 0.84 -8.44
N LEU A 64 15.15 2.10 -8.31
CA LEU A 64 15.20 2.88 -7.07
C LEU A 64 13.78 3.05 -6.54
N VAL A 65 13.49 2.44 -5.38
CA VAL A 65 12.21 2.55 -4.70
C VAL A 65 12.26 3.71 -3.72
N LEU A 66 11.43 4.72 -3.93
CA LEU A 66 11.31 5.89 -3.04
C LEU A 66 10.36 5.55 -1.90
N ALA A 67 10.92 5.25 -0.72
CA ALA A 67 10.22 4.75 0.46
C ALA A 67 10.34 5.66 1.69
N VAL A 68 10.78 6.90 1.51
CA VAL A 68 10.77 7.93 2.56
C VAL A 68 9.39 8.56 2.71
N LYS A 69 9.15 9.20 3.85
CA LYS A 69 7.90 9.95 4.06
C LYS A 69 7.75 11.07 3.03
N PRO A 70 6.53 11.36 2.53
CA PRO A 70 6.32 12.39 1.50
C PRO A 70 6.96 13.74 1.83
N GLN A 71 6.87 14.17 3.10
CA GLN A 71 7.43 15.43 3.58
C GLN A 71 8.97 15.50 3.51
N GLN A 72 9.64 14.36 3.44
CA GLN A 72 11.09 14.25 3.37
C GLN A 72 11.59 14.02 1.94
N MET A 73 10.68 13.76 0.99
CA MET A 73 11.03 13.29 -0.35
C MET A 73 11.91 14.28 -1.10
N ARG A 74 11.54 15.56 -1.11
CA ARG A 74 12.31 16.60 -1.82
C ARG A 74 13.75 16.68 -1.32
N ALA A 75 13.95 16.70 0.01
CA ALA A 75 15.27 16.73 0.62
C ALA A 75 16.07 15.43 0.32
N ALA A 76 15.40 14.28 0.35
CA ALA A 76 16.03 13.00 0.04
C ALA A 76 16.47 12.94 -1.42
N LEU A 77 15.64 13.38 -2.37
CA LEU A 77 16.01 13.44 -3.79
C LEU A 77 17.13 14.45 -4.07
N ALA A 78 17.14 15.59 -3.38
CA ALA A 78 18.21 16.58 -3.51
C ALA A 78 19.57 16.08 -2.98
N SER A 79 19.59 15.06 -2.13
CA SER A 79 20.82 14.44 -1.61
C SER A 79 21.40 13.36 -2.52
N LEU A 80 20.70 12.98 -3.60
CA LEU A 80 21.18 11.97 -4.53
C LEU A 80 22.38 12.52 -5.32
N PRO A 81 23.50 11.78 -5.38
CA PRO A 81 24.65 12.21 -6.19
C PRO A 81 24.28 12.23 -7.68
N ALA A 82 24.86 13.19 -8.38
CA ALA A 82 24.81 13.18 -9.84
C ALA A 82 25.51 11.92 -10.39
N GLY A 83 24.92 11.27 -11.36
CA GLY A 83 25.47 10.08 -11.98
C GLY A 83 24.82 9.76 -13.32
N ASP A 84 25.46 8.89 -14.09
CA ASP A 84 24.96 8.46 -15.41
C ASP A 84 23.92 7.34 -15.31
N ASN A 85 23.80 6.69 -14.13
CA ASN A 85 22.80 5.64 -13.93
C ASN A 85 21.38 6.26 -13.91
N LYS A 86 20.49 5.64 -14.67
CA LYS A 86 19.09 6.08 -14.81
C LYS A 86 18.15 4.93 -14.46
N PRO A 87 18.02 4.57 -13.16
CA PRO A 87 17.16 3.48 -12.74
C PRO A 87 15.68 3.79 -13.00
N LEU A 88 14.85 2.76 -13.08
CA LEU A 88 13.41 2.94 -12.92
C LEU A 88 13.14 3.50 -11.52
N ILE A 89 12.37 4.55 -11.42
CA ILE A 89 11.91 5.08 -10.13
C ILE A 89 10.55 4.48 -9.81
N VAL A 90 10.41 3.88 -8.63
CA VAL A 90 9.13 3.42 -8.10
C VAL A 90 8.83 4.18 -6.82
N SER A 91 7.89 5.10 -6.85
CA SER A 91 7.50 5.87 -5.67
C SER A 91 6.32 5.21 -4.95
N ILE A 92 6.50 4.88 -3.68
CA ILE A 92 5.42 4.40 -2.80
C ILE A 92 4.93 5.49 -1.84
N ALA A 93 5.33 6.74 -2.07
CA ALA A 93 4.95 7.87 -1.24
C ALA A 93 3.54 8.36 -1.57
N ALA A 94 2.68 8.43 -0.56
CA ALA A 94 1.32 8.96 -0.72
C ALA A 94 1.34 10.45 -1.09
N GLY A 95 0.43 10.86 -1.96
CA GLY A 95 0.19 12.26 -2.31
C GLY A 95 1.15 12.88 -3.32
N LEU A 96 2.38 12.40 -3.51
CA LEU A 96 3.34 12.98 -4.44
C LEU A 96 3.03 12.58 -5.89
N LEU A 97 2.92 13.59 -6.76
CA LEU A 97 2.65 13.39 -8.17
C LEU A 97 3.93 13.10 -8.96
N VAL A 98 3.77 12.43 -10.09
CA VAL A 98 4.89 12.18 -11.04
C VAL A 98 5.55 13.50 -11.47
N ASP A 99 4.76 14.54 -11.71
CA ASP A 99 5.28 15.85 -12.12
C ASP A 99 6.15 16.51 -11.02
N ASP A 100 5.79 16.36 -9.75
CA ASP A 100 6.58 16.87 -8.63
C ASP A 100 7.91 16.11 -8.50
N LEU A 101 7.86 14.79 -8.54
CA LEU A 101 9.05 13.95 -8.52
C LEU A 101 9.96 14.25 -9.71
N ALA A 102 9.40 14.34 -10.91
CA ALA A 102 10.16 14.67 -12.11
C ALA A 102 10.83 16.04 -12.01
N ARG A 103 10.10 17.06 -11.51
CA ARG A 103 10.64 18.42 -11.30
C ARG A 103 11.83 18.39 -10.33
N TRP A 104 11.72 17.69 -9.20
CA TRP A 104 12.80 17.58 -8.21
C TRP A 104 13.99 16.75 -8.69
N MET A 105 13.77 15.88 -9.70
CA MET A 105 14.82 15.07 -10.34
C MET A 105 15.30 15.65 -11.69
N GLY A 106 15.13 16.96 -11.91
CA GLY A 106 15.67 17.62 -13.12
C GLY A 106 14.98 17.19 -14.43
N GLY A 107 13.71 16.82 -14.37
CA GLY A 107 12.92 16.41 -15.54
C GLY A 107 12.92 14.90 -15.81
N TYR A 108 13.47 14.09 -14.91
CA TYR A 108 13.49 12.63 -15.08
C TYR A 108 12.10 12.02 -14.90
N ARG A 109 11.60 11.29 -15.92
CA ARG A 109 10.21 10.82 -15.96
C ARG A 109 10.04 9.29 -16.00
N ARG A 110 11.10 8.50 -15.95
CA ARG A 110 10.98 7.03 -15.89
C ARG A 110 10.48 6.60 -14.50
N ILE A 111 9.21 6.96 -14.21
CA ILE A 111 8.61 6.90 -12.87
C ILE A 111 7.33 6.07 -12.90
N VAL A 112 7.26 5.09 -12.00
CA VAL A 112 6.02 4.40 -11.60
C VAL A 112 5.61 4.91 -10.22
N ARG A 113 4.37 5.36 -10.10
CA ARG A 113 3.75 5.70 -8.83
C ARG A 113 2.96 4.51 -8.33
N ALA A 114 3.16 4.16 -7.08
CA ALA A 114 2.52 3.01 -6.44
C ALA A 114 1.89 3.41 -5.11
N MET A 115 0.76 2.80 -4.80
CA MET A 115 0.08 2.99 -3.52
C MET A 115 -0.19 1.63 -2.88
N PRO A 116 0.78 1.08 -2.12
CA PRO A 116 0.60 -0.13 -1.33
C PRO A 116 -0.22 0.14 -0.07
N ASN A 117 -0.60 -0.93 0.64
CA ASN A 117 -1.27 -0.84 1.92
C ASN A 117 -0.60 -1.73 2.99
N THR A 118 -0.96 -1.53 4.25
CA THR A 118 -0.32 -2.20 5.40
C THR A 118 -0.42 -3.73 5.43
N PRO A 119 -1.43 -4.42 4.87
CA PRO A 119 -1.41 -5.88 4.77
C PRO A 119 -0.21 -6.46 3.99
N ALA A 120 0.52 -5.65 3.25
CA ALA A 120 1.81 -6.00 2.64
C ALA A 120 2.81 -6.57 3.66
N LEU A 121 2.73 -6.16 4.94
CA LEU A 121 3.59 -6.68 6.04
C LEU A 121 3.45 -8.19 6.25
N ILE A 122 2.36 -8.78 5.82
CA ILE A 122 2.07 -10.23 5.91
C ILE A 122 1.89 -10.88 4.53
N GLY A 123 2.32 -10.21 3.44
CA GLY A 123 2.19 -10.74 2.09
C GLY A 123 0.77 -10.72 1.51
N ALA A 124 -0.16 -10.01 2.16
CA ALA A 124 -1.57 -9.87 1.75
C ALA A 124 -1.92 -8.43 1.35
N GLY A 125 -0.97 -7.72 0.78
CA GLY A 125 -1.13 -6.34 0.35
C GLY A 125 -1.94 -6.19 -0.92
N MET A 126 -2.43 -4.97 -1.14
CA MET A 126 -2.96 -4.53 -2.42
C MET A 126 -2.24 -3.25 -2.83
N THR A 127 -1.70 -3.21 -4.04
CA THR A 127 -0.97 -2.04 -4.56
C THR A 127 -1.59 -1.56 -5.85
N GLY A 128 -2.08 -0.31 -5.88
CA GLY A 128 -2.41 0.35 -7.15
C GLY A 128 -1.17 0.97 -7.79
N LEU A 129 -1.07 0.88 -9.11
CA LEU A 129 0.09 1.30 -9.91
C LEU A 129 -0.35 2.27 -11.01
N TYR A 130 0.44 3.32 -11.19
CA TYR A 130 0.37 4.20 -12.36
C TYR A 130 1.78 4.41 -12.92
N ALA A 131 1.93 4.34 -14.23
CA ALA A 131 3.19 4.62 -14.91
C ALA A 131 3.09 5.90 -15.73
N ASP A 132 4.12 6.77 -15.63
CA ASP A 132 4.28 7.86 -16.59
C ASP A 132 4.30 7.30 -18.02
N PRO A 133 3.77 8.01 -19.02
CA PRO A 133 3.75 7.54 -20.41
C PRO A 133 5.11 7.20 -21.00
N SER A 134 6.19 7.73 -20.44
CA SER A 134 7.58 7.43 -20.86
C SER A 134 8.10 6.08 -20.35
N VAL A 135 7.37 5.39 -19.46
CA VAL A 135 7.77 4.10 -18.89
C VAL A 135 7.44 2.96 -19.84
N GLU A 136 8.45 2.20 -20.22
CA GLU A 136 8.34 1.06 -21.11
C GLU A 136 7.66 -0.15 -20.45
N ALA A 137 7.16 -1.09 -21.25
CA ALA A 137 6.49 -2.30 -20.75
C ALA A 137 7.39 -3.12 -19.82
N ALA A 138 8.66 -3.31 -20.16
CA ALA A 138 9.62 -4.04 -19.32
C ALA A 138 9.82 -3.40 -17.93
N ASP A 139 9.67 -2.09 -17.81
CA ASP A 139 9.75 -1.39 -16.53
C ASP A 139 8.46 -1.54 -15.70
N LYS A 140 7.32 -1.57 -16.37
CA LYS A 140 6.05 -1.91 -15.71
C LYS A 140 6.12 -3.30 -15.11
N ASP A 141 6.62 -4.29 -15.87
CA ASP A 141 6.81 -5.67 -15.39
C ASP A 141 7.76 -5.73 -14.18
N ARG A 142 8.84 -4.93 -14.18
CA ARG A 142 9.76 -4.81 -13.05
C ARG A 142 9.07 -4.25 -11.81
N ALA A 143 8.32 -3.14 -11.95
CA ALA A 143 7.59 -2.53 -10.85
C ALA A 143 6.54 -3.50 -10.28
N GLU A 144 5.79 -4.17 -11.15
CA GLU A 144 4.79 -5.16 -10.76
C GLU A 144 5.43 -6.36 -10.04
N SER A 145 6.56 -6.87 -10.52
CA SER A 145 7.32 -7.95 -9.87
C SER A 145 7.77 -7.57 -8.46
N ILE A 146 8.21 -6.32 -8.26
CA ILE A 146 8.65 -5.84 -6.94
C ILE A 146 7.46 -5.72 -5.98
N LEU A 147 6.39 -5.06 -6.40
CA LEU A 147 5.25 -4.77 -5.53
C LEU A 147 4.34 -5.98 -5.34
N GLY A 148 4.27 -6.85 -6.34
CA GLY A 148 3.62 -8.14 -6.26
C GLY A 148 4.30 -9.13 -5.30
N ALA A 149 5.52 -8.83 -4.83
CA ALA A 149 6.18 -9.67 -3.82
C ALA A 149 5.46 -9.68 -2.46
N VAL A 150 4.59 -8.72 -2.20
CA VAL A 150 3.88 -8.56 -0.91
C VAL A 150 2.36 -8.56 -1.03
N GLY A 151 1.81 -9.00 -2.17
CA GLY A 151 0.37 -9.09 -2.40
C GLY A 151 0.00 -8.92 -3.86
N GLU A 152 -1.23 -8.47 -4.11
CA GLU A 152 -1.77 -8.24 -5.44
C GLU A 152 -1.49 -6.82 -5.94
N THR A 153 -1.50 -6.65 -7.26
CA THR A 153 -1.30 -5.35 -7.92
C THR A 153 -2.44 -5.06 -8.90
N ALA A 154 -2.72 -3.76 -9.11
CA ALA A 154 -3.65 -3.32 -10.14
C ALA A 154 -3.14 -2.03 -10.80
N TRP A 155 -3.07 -2.03 -12.13
CA TRP A 155 -2.73 -0.85 -12.91
C TRP A 155 -3.95 0.06 -13.10
N VAL A 156 -3.72 1.36 -12.95
CA VAL A 156 -4.71 2.38 -13.31
C VAL A 156 -4.21 3.16 -14.54
N ASN A 157 -5.14 3.65 -15.35
CA ASN A 157 -4.85 4.31 -16.62
C ASN A 157 -4.61 5.83 -16.52
N SER A 158 -4.83 6.42 -15.35
CA SER A 158 -4.52 7.83 -15.09
C SER A 158 -4.02 8.01 -13.66
N GLU A 159 -3.16 9.01 -13.46
CA GLU A 159 -2.53 9.27 -12.16
C GLU A 159 -3.56 9.65 -11.09
N GLN A 160 -4.61 10.38 -11.48
CA GLN A 160 -5.68 10.82 -10.59
C GLN A 160 -6.41 9.63 -9.92
N LEU A 161 -6.44 8.47 -10.57
CA LEU A 161 -7.05 7.27 -10.00
C LEU A 161 -6.25 6.70 -8.81
N ILE A 162 -5.00 7.11 -8.62
CA ILE A 162 -4.22 6.75 -7.41
C ILE A 162 -4.86 7.33 -6.14
N ASP A 163 -5.57 8.47 -6.23
CA ASP A 163 -6.32 9.00 -5.08
C ASP A 163 -7.51 8.09 -4.74
N SER A 164 -8.18 7.54 -5.75
CA SER A 164 -9.23 6.52 -5.55
C SER A 164 -8.66 5.22 -4.97
N VAL A 165 -7.50 4.78 -5.45
CA VAL A 165 -6.77 3.63 -4.86
C VAL A 165 -6.44 3.90 -3.41
N THR A 166 -5.95 5.10 -3.09
CA THR A 166 -5.64 5.51 -1.71
C THR A 166 -6.87 5.42 -0.82
N ALA A 167 -8.02 5.91 -1.28
CA ALA A 167 -9.27 5.87 -0.54
C ALA A 167 -9.79 4.43 -0.32
N ILE A 168 -9.68 3.56 -1.32
CA ILE A 168 -10.26 2.21 -1.26
C ILE A 168 -9.31 1.21 -0.59
N SER A 169 -8.06 1.11 -1.05
CA SER A 169 -7.11 0.11 -0.58
C SER A 169 -6.08 0.67 0.39
N GLY A 170 -5.59 1.89 0.18
CA GLY A 170 -4.62 2.52 1.08
C GLY A 170 -5.19 2.75 2.48
N SER A 171 -6.36 3.37 2.57
CA SER A 171 -7.10 3.63 3.82
C SER A 171 -7.99 2.44 4.24
N GLY A 172 -8.28 1.53 3.33
CA GLY A 172 -9.18 0.39 3.50
C GLY A 172 -8.96 -0.44 4.77
N PRO A 173 -7.71 -0.77 5.15
CA PRO A 173 -7.45 -1.51 6.39
C PRO A 173 -8.06 -0.85 7.64
N ALA A 174 -8.04 0.49 7.72
CA ALA A 174 -8.64 1.21 8.84
C ALA A 174 -10.17 1.01 8.91
N TYR A 175 -10.84 0.94 7.77
CA TYR A 175 -12.30 0.69 7.72
C TYR A 175 -12.64 -0.72 8.18
N VAL A 176 -11.81 -1.70 7.79
CA VAL A 176 -11.96 -3.09 8.24
C VAL A 176 -11.72 -3.19 9.75
N PHE A 177 -10.70 -2.50 10.28
CA PHE A 177 -10.45 -2.48 11.72
C PHE A 177 -11.58 -1.84 12.50
N LEU A 178 -12.14 -0.72 12.04
CA LEU A 178 -13.34 -0.11 12.64
C LEU A 178 -14.53 -1.08 12.65
N PHE A 179 -14.75 -1.81 11.56
CA PHE A 179 -15.80 -2.82 11.50
C PHE A 179 -15.56 -3.96 12.50
N LEU A 180 -14.32 -4.44 12.61
CA LEU A 180 -13.92 -5.46 13.59
C LEU A 180 -14.08 -4.98 15.03
N GLU A 181 -13.76 -3.72 15.33
CA GLU A 181 -14.01 -3.11 16.64
C GLU A 181 -15.49 -3.14 17.00
N ALA A 182 -16.35 -2.67 16.09
CA ALA A 182 -17.80 -2.67 16.30
C ALA A 182 -18.36 -4.09 16.50
N MET A 183 -17.88 -5.08 15.75
CA MET A 183 -18.29 -6.48 15.92
C MET A 183 -17.88 -7.02 17.29
N GLN A 184 -16.65 -6.74 17.74
CA GLN A 184 -16.16 -7.21 19.03
C GLN A 184 -16.87 -6.52 20.21
N GLU A 185 -17.21 -5.24 20.08
CA GLU A 185 -17.98 -4.50 21.08
C GLU A 185 -19.39 -5.07 21.22
N ALA A 186 -20.12 -5.20 20.12
CA ALA A 186 -21.44 -5.81 20.11
C ALA A 186 -21.43 -7.25 20.65
N ALA A 187 -20.43 -8.05 20.32
CA ALA A 187 -20.31 -9.42 20.83
C ALA A 187 -20.17 -9.46 22.36
N ARG A 188 -19.42 -8.51 22.95
CA ARG A 188 -19.28 -8.40 24.41
C ARG A 188 -20.58 -7.93 25.06
N GLU A 189 -21.28 -6.98 24.47
CA GLU A 189 -22.62 -6.54 24.95
C GLU A 189 -23.64 -7.68 24.92
N LEU A 190 -23.50 -8.61 23.96
CA LEU A 190 -24.33 -9.82 23.86
C LEU A 190 -23.87 -10.97 24.79
N GLY A 191 -22.87 -10.72 25.66
CA GLY A 191 -22.44 -11.66 26.71
C GLY A 191 -21.30 -12.60 26.32
N LEU A 192 -20.65 -12.40 25.18
CA LEU A 192 -19.48 -13.21 24.80
C LEU A 192 -18.19 -12.72 25.49
N SER A 193 -17.27 -13.64 25.76
CA SER A 193 -15.93 -13.27 26.23
C SER A 193 -15.17 -12.45 25.18
N ALA A 194 -14.22 -11.62 25.62
CA ALA A 194 -13.38 -10.83 24.71
C ALA A 194 -12.60 -11.72 23.72
N GLU A 195 -12.12 -12.87 24.16
CA GLU A 195 -11.40 -13.84 23.31
C GLU A 195 -12.33 -14.43 22.24
N THR A 196 -13.52 -14.88 22.62
CA THR A 196 -14.52 -15.42 21.68
C THR A 196 -14.98 -14.34 20.70
N ALA A 197 -15.25 -13.12 21.17
CA ALA A 197 -15.65 -11.98 20.36
C ALA A 197 -14.59 -11.67 19.29
N ARG A 198 -13.31 -11.63 19.68
CA ARG A 198 -12.19 -11.41 18.77
C ARG A 198 -12.10 -12.51 17.70
N THR A 199 -12.16 -13.77 18.11
CA THR A 199 -12.04 -14.92 17.19
C THR A 199 -13.18 -14.92 16.18
N LEU A 200 -14.43 -14.78 16.63
CA LEU A 200 -15.60 -14.77 15.75
C LEU A 200 -15.54 -13.60 14.74
N ALA A 201 -15.22 -12.39 15.20
CA ALA A 201 -15.17 -11.22 14.33
C ALA A 201 -14.11 -11.38 13.23
N ILE A 202 -12.89 -11.73 13.60
CA ILE A 202 -11.78 -11.86 12.66
C ILE A 202 -12.06 -12.99 11.64
N GLN A 203 -12.44 -14.18 12.10
CA GLN A 203 -12.68 -15.31 11.20
C GLN A 203 -13.87 -15.08 10.26
N THR A 204 -14.89 -14.37 10.71
CA THR A 204 -16.01 -13.97 9.86
C THR A 204 -15.55 -13.07 8.71
N VAL A 205 -14.73 -12.05 9.00
CA VAL A 205 -14.23 -11.13 7.96
C VAL A 205 -13.31 -11.86 6.98
N ILE A 206 -12.35 -12.65 7.49
CA ILE A 206 -11.43 -13.43 6.64
C ILE A 206 -12.21 -14.35 5.71
N GLY A 207 -13.10 -15.18 6.27
CA GLY A 207 -13.86 -16.17 5.49
C GLY A 207 -14.80 -15.52 4.47
N SER A 208 -15.42 -14.39 4.82
CA SER A 208 -16.30 -13.67 3.89
C SER A 208 -15.52 -13.02 2.74
N ALA A 209 -14.33 -12.48 3.01
CA ALA A 209 -13.46 -11.92 1.98
C ALA A 209 -12.95 -13.02 1.03
N GLN A 210 -12.50 -14.15 1.57
CA GLN A 210 -12.04 -15.29 0.77
C GLN A 210 -13.19 -15.89 -0.09
N LEU A 211 -14.39 -15.96 0.46
CA LEU A 211 -15.55 -16.41 -0.30
C LEU A 211 -15.88 -15.45 -1.46
N ALA A 212 -15.77 -14.14 -1.23
CA ALA A 212 -15.98 -13.14 -2.27
C ALA A 212 -14.89 -13.20 -3.36
N GLU A 213 -13.64 -13.44 -2.99
CA GLU A 213 -12.51 -13.57 -3.90
C GLU A 213 -12.66 -14.82 -4.82
N GLN A 214 -13.12 -15.94 -4.27
CA GLN A 214 -13.30 -17.20 -5.01
C GLN A 214 -14.59 -17.25 -5.83
N SER A 215 -15.51 -16.30 -5.64
CA SER A 215 -16.80 -16.28 -6.32
C SER A 215 -16.76 -15.41 -7.56
N THR A 216 -17.44 -15.86 -8.62
CA THR A 216 -17.73 -15.06 -9.81
C THR A 216 -19.00 -14.20 -9.65
N ASP A 217 -19.79 -14.44 -8.60
CA ASP A 217 -21.01 -13.67 -8.33
C ASP A 217 -20.69 -12.28 -7.73
N PRO A 218 -21.47 -11.26 -8.06
CA PRO A 218 -21.38 -9.99 -7.38
C PRO A 218 -21.58 -10.10 -5.87
N VAL A 219 -20.86 -9.31 -5.07
CA VAL A 219 -20.97 -9.32 -3.60
C VAL A 219 -22.39 -9.04 -3.09
N SER A 220 -23.23 -8.34 -3.85
CA SER A 220 -24.66 -8.16 -3.55
C SER A 220 -25.41 -9.49 -3.56
N VAL A 221 -25.11 -10.37 -4.52
CA VAL A 221 -25.72 -11.71 -4.61
C VAL A 221 -25.24 -12.60 -3.46
N LEU A 222 -23.94 -12.54 -3.12
CA LEU A 222 -23.42 -13.28 -1.96
C LEU A 222 -24.11 -12.84 -0.67
N ARG A 223 -24.34 -11.54 -0.47
CA ARG A 223 -25.08 -11.01 0.67
C ARG A 223 -26.54 -11.53 0.69
N GLU A 224 -27.24 -11.55 -0.46
CA GLU A 224 -28.60 -12.05 -0.57
C GLU A 224 -28.70 -13.54 -0.19
N ARG A 225 -27.76 -14.36 -0.62
CA ARG A 225 -27.73 -15.80 -0.30
C ARG A 225 -27.65 -16.12 1.19
N VAL A 226 -27.06 -15.23 1.98
CA VAL A 226 -26.97 -15.36 3.45
C VAL A 226 -28.07 -14.58 4.18
N THR A 227 -29.08 -14.06 3.45
CA THR A 227 -30.16 -13.24 4.01
C THR A 227 -31.50 -13.92 3.78
N SER A 228 -31.87 -14.82 4.67
CA SER A 228 -33.18 -15.47 4.65
C SER A 228 -34.30 -14.53 5.10
N LYS A 229 -35.45 -14.61 4.45
CA LYS A 229 -36.65 -13.82 4.79
C LYS A 229 -37.10 -14.09 6.23
N GLY A 230 -37.28 -13.02 7.00
CA GLY A 230 -37.65 -13.10 8.43
C GLY A 230 -36.52 -13.54 9.36
N GLY A 231 -35.27 -13.72 8.82
CA GLY A 231 -34.14 -14.16 9.60
C GLY A 231 -33.37 -13.03 10.31
N THR A 232 -32.39 -13.43 11.10
CA THR A 232 -31.55 -12.51 11.90
C THR A 232 -30.73 -11.59 11.01
N THR A 233 -30.23 -12.09 9.87
CA THR A 233 -29.46 -11.29 8.90
C THR A 233 -30.32 -10.19 8.27
N GLU A 234 -31.57 -10.49 7.89
CA GLU A 234 -32.50 -9.49 7.33
C GLU A 234 -32.77 -8.38 8.35
N ALA A 235 -33.06 -8.74 9.61
CA ALA A 235 -33.28 -7.77 10.68
C ALA A 235 -32.07 -6.85 10.89
N ALA A 236 -30.86 -7.43 10.92
CA ALA A 236 -29.62 -6.67 11.08
C ALA A 236 -29.35 -5.74 9.90
N LEU A 237 -29.52 -6.21 8.65
CA LEU A 237 -29.32 -5.39 7.44
C LEU A 237 -30.32 -4.24 7.35
N LYS A 238 -31.58 -4.48 7.72
CA LYS A 238 -32.61 -3.45 7.79
C LYS A 238 -32.19 -2.34 8.76
N LYS A 239 -31.76 -2.71 9.98
CA LYS A 239 -31.30 -1.74 10.98
C LYS A 239 -30.08 -0.94 10.50
N LYS A 240 -29.10 -1.59 9.85
CA LYS A 240 -27.93 -0.91 9.27
C LYS A 240 -28.32 0.05 8.15
N ALA A 241 -29.31 -0.31 7.32
CA ALA A 241 -29.83 0.58 6.28
C ALA A 241 -30.53 1.82 6.87
N GLU A 242 -31.36 1.64 7.91
CA GLU A 242 -31.99 2.74 8.67
C GLU A 242 -30.97 3.72 9.25
N MET A 243 -29.79 3.21 9.66
CA MET A 243 -28.69 4.00 10.22
C MET A 243 -27.76 4.60 9.15
N GLY A 244 -28.00 4.40 7.86
CA GLY A 244 -27.17 4.95 6.77
C GLY A 244 -25.76 4.42 6.74
N VAL A 245 -25.50 3.17 7.17
CA VAL A 245 -24.14 2.62 7.29
C VAL A 245 -23.43 2.57 5.92
N LYS A 246 -24.14 2.16 4.87
CA LYS A 246 -23.55 2.08 3.51
C LYS A 246 -23.20 3.46 2.99
N GLU A 247 -24.09 4.42 3.15
CA GLU A 247 -23.93 5.81 2.73
C GLU A 247 -22.76 6.47 3.48
N GLY A 248 -22.63 6.20 4.79
CA GLY A 248 -21.52 6.67 5.61
C GLY A 248 -20.16 6.11 5.15
N LEU A 249 -20.10 4.83 4.81
CA LEU A 249 -18.89 4.22 4.26
C LEU A 249 -18.48 4.86 2.92
N ILE A 250 -19.44 5.05 2.02
CA ILE A 250 -19.19 5.69 0.71
C ILE A 250 -18.70 7.13 0.91
N ALA A 251 -19.37 7.91 1.76
CA ALA A 251 -18.97 9.28 2.05
C ALA A 251 -17.56 9.38 2.64
N GLY A 252 -17.20 8.46 3.55
CA GLY A 252 -15.86 8.39 4.12
C GLY A 252 -14.77 8.11 3.06
N MET A 253 -15.05 7.22 2.10
CA MET A 253 -14.13 6.94 0.99
C MET A 253 -13.96 8.16 0.07
N HIS A 254 -15.04 8.90 -0.23
CA HIS A 254 -14.94 10.14 -0.99
C HIS A 254 -14.12 11.20 -0.26
N ALA A 255 -14.30 11.35 1.05
CA ALA A 255 -13.49 12.28 1.85
C ALA A 255 -12.00 11.88 1.85
N ALA A 256 -11.68 10.59 1.89
CA ALA A 256 -10.31 10.11 1.81
C ALA A 256 -9.67 10.38 0.44
N ALA A 257 -10.41 10.20 -0.66
CA ALA A 257 -9.92 10.52 -2.00
C ALA A 257 -9.66 12.03 -2.17
N GLU A 258 -10.57 12.87 -1.68
CA GLU A 258 -10.39 14.32 -1.72
C GLU A 258 -9.18 14.75 -0.89
N ARG A 259 -9.02 14.19 0.33
CA ARG A 259 -7.86 14.51 1.16
C ARG A 259 -6.54 14.05 0.54
N SER A 260 -6.53 12.91 -0.16
CA SER A 260 -5.36 12.45 -0.92
C SER A 260 -4.96 13.47 -2.00
N ARG A 261 -5.95 13.99 -2.75
CA ARG A 261 -5.74 15.02 -3.76
C ARG A 261 -5.20 16.33 -3.17
N GLU A 262 -5.78 16.80 -2.05
CA GLU A 262 -5.31 17.99 -1.34
C GLU A 262 -3.87 17.84 -0.87
N LEU A 263 -3.54 16.69 -0.27
CA LEU A 263 -2.18 16.37 0.15
C LEU A 263 -1.19 16.41 -1.01
N GLY A 264 -1.58 15.92 -2.18
CA GLY A 264 -0.76 16.03 -3.39
C GLY A 264 -0.43 17.48 -3.74
N ILE A 265 -1.41 18.36 -3.69
CA ILE A 265 -1.23 19.79 -3.95
C ILE A 265 -0.35 20.44 -2.86
N GLU A 266 -0.57 20.10 -1.58
CA GLU A 266 0.18 20.66 -0.46
C GLU A 266 1.66 20.26 -0.50
N LEU A 267 1.93 18.98 -0.76
CA LEU A 267 3.28 18.40 -0.75
C LEU A 267 4.08 18.70 -2.02
N GLY A 268 3.38 18.93 -3.14
CA GLY A 268 4.01 19.30 -4.40
C GLY A 268 4.40 20.78 -4.50
N ARG A 269 3.97 21.62 -3.55
CA ARG A 269 4.37 23.06 -3.50
C ARG A 269 5.85 23.19 -3.18
N ASP A 270 6.49 24.13 -3.88
CA ASP A 270 7.89 24.50 -3.67
C ASP A 270 8.12 25.29 -2.38
#